data_23efab4329aec43052717d86e162265e
#
_entry.id   23efab4329aec43052717d86e162265e
#
_cell.length_a   1.000
_cell.length_b   1.000
_cell.length_c   1.000
_cell.angle_alpha   90.00
_cell.angle_beta   90.00
_cell.angle_gamma   90.00
#
_symmetry.space_group_name_H-M   'P 1'
#
loop_
_entity.id
_entity.type
_entity.pdbx_description
1 polymer ?
#
loop_
_entity_poly.entity_id
_entity_poly.type
_entity_poly.pdbx_seq_one_letter_code
_entity_poly.pdbx_strand_id
1 'polypeptide(L)'
;MKRSALALLTVLLLLGAVPAFAQSPPAGMRLYVFTSGSLGGFPKGALQIGGQGNIDWAPVSFYVIKHPKGNVLFDTGNNDKTIQNAEAHWGPLAKGFGLKMTPADAIDVQIGKIGLKPADIKYVVLGHMHLDHGGNVCKFPKATFLVQKTEMKNAAWPEPGTAGPYIPGDVACLRNELGESLPNKFKMDQLEGDLDVFGDGSVILKSWPGHTPGSQMAVVRLPKTGTVVLTSDNVYFSENVTKNLLPDVSLAYNPTGILNAYEYIRVLQGRENASFMTAHDLDGPANKARMTHAPQVFE
;
A
#
# COMPACT_ATOMS: atom_id res chain seq x y z
N MET A 1 -35.85 39.15 -59.15
CA MET A 1 -34.70 38.47 -58.44
C MET A 1 -35.00 38.38 -56.98
N LYS A 2 -35.50 37.21 -56.49
CA LYS A 2 -35.80 36.99 -55.04
C LYS A 2 -34.64 36.20 -54.44
N ARG A 3 -33.94 36.77 -53.47
CA ARG A 3 -32.89 36.10 -52.72
C ARG A 3 -33.51 35.45 -51.50
N SER A 4 -33.55 34.11 -51.47
CA SER A 4 -33.95 33.32 -50.29
C SER A 4 -32.74 33.19 -49.37
N ALA A 5 -32.84 33.72 -48.16
CA ALA A 5 -31.86 33.53 -47.11
C ALA A 5 -32.18 32.21 -46.39
N LEU A 6 -31.25 31.26 -46.44
CA LEU A 6 -31.32 29.99 -45.70
C LEU A 6 -30.71 30.21 -44.31
N ALA A 7 -31.53 30.21 -43.29
CA ALA A 7 -31.08 30.30 -41.92
C ALA A 7 -30.63 28.91 -41.42
N LEU A 8 -29.33 28.76 -41.14
CA LEU A 8 -28.74 27.55 -40.56
C LEU A 8 -28.94 27.57 -39.04
N LEU A 9 -29.82 26.73 -38.53
CA LEU A 9 -30.07 26.62 -37.11
C LEU A 9 -29.02 25.66 -36.52
N THR A 10 -28.00 26.20 -35.87
CA THR A 10 -26.99 25.38 -35.13
C THR A 10 -27.55 24.99 -33.79
N VAL A 11 -27.96 23.74 -33.64
CA VAL A 11 -28.34 23.17 -32.32
C VAL A 11 -27.07 22.85 -31.57
N LEU A 12 -26.72 23.65 -30.55
CA LEU A 12 -25.66 23.36 -29.59
C LEU A 12 -26.20 22.31 -28.60
N LEU A 13 -25.79 21.05 -28.77
CA LEU A 13 -25.97 20.02 -27.75
C LEU A 13 -25.04 20.31 -26.57
N LEU A 14 -25.55 20.98 -25.54
CA LEU A 14 -24.94 21.05 -24.24
C LEU A 14 -25.00 19.63 -23.60
N LEU A 15 -23.96 18.83 -23.81
CA LEU A 15 -23.70 17.64 -22.99
C LEU A 15 -23.40 18.15 -21.57
N GLY A 16 -24.44 18.27 -20.75
CA GLY A 16 -24.30 18.49 -19.33
C GLY A 16 -23.48 17.34 -18.76
N ALA A 17 -22.28 17.63 -18.26
CA ALA A 17 -21.53 16.69 -17.42
C ALA A 17 -22.40 16.37 -16.22
N VAL A 18 -23.08 15.21 -16.24
CA VAL A 18 -23.76 14.66 -15.07
C VAL A 18 -22.63 14.47 -14.04
N PRO A 19 -22.70 15.09 -12.84
CA PRO A 19 -21.74 14.79 -11.80
C PRO A 19 -21.77 13.29 -11.59
N ALA A 20 -20.64 12.63 -11.74
CA ALA A 20 -20.50 11.23 -11.39
C ALA A 20 -20.80 11.13 -9.88
N PHE A 21 -22.03 10.77 -9.54
CA PHE A 21 -22.35 10.41 -8.17
C PHE A 21 -21.41 9.27 -7.83
N ALA A 22 -20.56 9.46 -6.80
CA ALA A 22 -19.76 8.39 -6.26
C ALA A 22 -20.71 7.22 -5.96
N GLN A 23 -20.52 6.11 -6.66
CA GLN A 23 -21.34 4.92 -6.41
C GLN A 23 -21.15 4.52 -4.95
N SER A 24 -22.22 4.15 -4.28
CA SER A 24 -22.09 3.60 -2.93
C SER A 24 -21.20 2.35 -2.99
N PRO A 25 -20.27 2.21 -2.04
CA PRO A 25 -19.41 1.04 -2.03
C PRO A 25 -20.25 -0.25 -2.00
N PRO A 26 -19.80 -1.32 -2.68
CA PRO A 26 -20.55 -2.56 -2.76
C PRO A 26 -20.84 -3.15 -1.36
N ALA A 27 -22.08 -3.61 -1.16
CA ALA A 27 -22.45 -4.27 0.08
C ALA A 27 -21.58 -5.50 0.35
N GLY A 28 -21.24 -5.73 1.62
CA GLY A 28 -20.43 -6.87 2.05
C GLY A 28 -18.93 -6.69 1.88
N MET A 29 -18.44 -5.53 1.40
CA MET A 29 -17.03 -5.21 1.45
C MET A 29 -16.52 -5.18 2.89
N ARG A 30 -15.28 -5.68 3.08
CA ARG A 30 -14.58 -5.67 4.37
C ARG A 30 -13.10 -5.40 4.17
N LEU A 31 -12.54 -4.62 5.07
CA LEU A 31 -11.10 -4.42 5.19
C LEU A 31 -10.62 -5.17 6.44
N TYR A 32 -9.63 -6.03 6.25
CA TYR A 32 -8.95 -6.75 7.32
C TYR A 32 -7.53 -6.22 7.46
N VAL A 33 -7.12 -5.94 8.70
CA VAL A 33 -5.77 -5.50 9.05
C VAL A 33 -5.06 -6.65 9.74
N PHE A 34 -3.91 -7.02 9.21
CA PHE A 34 -3.04 -8.07 9.73
C PHE A 34 -1.66 -7.53 10.07
N THR A 35 -0.84 -8.37 10.70
CA THR A 35 0.59 -8.13 10.88
C THR A 35 1.41 -9.35 10.47
N SER A 36 2.58 -9.11 9.89
CA SER A 36 3.61 -10.10 9.59
C SER A 36 4.79 -9.95 10.58
N GLY A 37 4.48 -9.93 11.87
CA GLY A 37 5.44 -9.66 12.92
C GLY A 37 5.66 -8.17 13.18
N SER A 38 6.84 -7.82 13.69
CA SER A 38 7.21 -6.44 14.02
C SER A 38 8.71 -6.21 13.85
N LEU A 39 9.07 -4.94 13.60
CA LEU A 39 10.43 -4.43 13.54
C LEU A 39 10.70 -3.51 14.73
N GLY A 40 11.95 -3.40 15.16
CA GLY A 40 12.26 -2.52 16.28
C GLY A 40 13.75 -2.41 16.55
N GLY A 41 14.07 -1.82 17.72
CA GLY A 41 15.44 -1.59 18.13
C GLY A 41 16.10 -0.37 17.46
N PHE A 42 15.30 0.54 16.89
CA PHE A 42 15.79 1.74 16.22
C PHE A 42 15.24 3.04 16.83
N PRO A 43 15.95 4.15 16.67
CA PRO A 43 15.50 5.45 17.21
C PRO A 43 14.16 5.87 16.63
N LYS A 44 13.25 6.38 17.47
CA LYS A 44 11.98 6.98 16.99
C LYS A 44 12.24 8.12 15.99
N GLY A 45 13.35 8.83 16.17
CA GLY A 45 13.77 9.91 15.28
C GLY A 45 13.96 9.49 13.81
N ALA A 46 14.20 8.21 13.53
CA ALA A 46 14.29 7.71 12.17
C ALA A 46 12.95 7.80 11.42
N LEU A 47 11.85 7.44 12.10
CA LEU A 47 10.49 7.47 11.52
C LEU A 47 9.78 8.82 11.75
N GLN A 48 10.32 9.66 12.62
CA GLN A 48 9.72 10.95 12.99
C GLN A 48 10.81 11.90 13.49
N ILE A 49 11.20 12.88 12.68
CA ILE A 49 12.22 13.86 13.06
C ILE A 49 11.82 14.54 14.39
N GLY A 50 12.77 14.59 15.32
CA GLY A 50 12.55 15.11 16.69
C GLY A 50 11.95 14.08 17.64
N GLY A 51 11.61 12.87 17.19
CA GLY A 51 11.17 11.77 18.04
C GLY A 51 12.25 11.37 19.03
N GLN A 52 11.87 11.21 20.32
CA GLN A 52 12.78 10.83 21.39
C GLN A 52 12.64 9.36 21.75
N GLY A 53 13.74 8.76 22.23
CA GLY A 53 13.78 7.35 22.63
C GLY A 53 13.85 6.39 21.45
N ASN A 54 13.69 5.11 21.77
CA ASN A 54 13.70 4.01 20.81
C ASN A 54 12.29 3.44 20.62
N ILE A 55 12.04 2.91 19.44
CA ILE A 55 10.90 2.06 19.14
C ILE A 55 11.35 0.63 19.40
N ASP A 56 10.77 0.02 20.43
CA ASP A 56 11.09 -1.37 20.74
C ASP A 56 10.52 -2.30 19.66
N TRP A 57 9.25 -2.10 19.28
CA TRP A 57 8.54 -2.92 18.30
C TRP A 57 7.41 -2.16 17.61
N ALA A 58 7.57 -1.90 16.33
CA ALA A 58 6.52 -1.40 15.46
C ALA A 58 5.90 -2.57 14.67
N PRO A 59 4.57 -2.66 14.54
CA PRO A 59 3.93 -3.67 13.72
C PRO A 59 4.35 -3.51 12.25
N VAL A 60 4.36 -4.61 11.51
CA VAL A 60 4.47 -4.60 10.04
C VAL A 60 3.14 -5.07 9.50
N SER A 61 2.31 -4.13 9.06
CA SER A 61 0.95 -4.42 8.62
C SER A 61 0.88 -4.80 7.15
N PHE A 62 -0.13 -5.60 6.85
CA PHE A 62 -0.66 -5.78 5.50
C PHE A 62 -2.18 -5.88 5.57
N TYR A 63 -2.85 -5.69 4.45
CA TYR A 63 -4.30 -5.52 4.46
C TYR A 63 -4.95 -6.43 3.41
N VAL A 64 -6.11 -7.00 3.75
CA VAL A 64 -6.95 -7.70 2.78
C VAL A 64 -8.28 -6.96 2.65
N ILE A 65 -8.62 -6.56 1.43
CA ILE A 65 -9.91 -6.00 1.09
C ILE A 65 -10.72 -7.11 0.40
N LYS A 66 -11.74 -7.63 1.09
CA LYS A 66 -12.75 -8.50 0.46
C LYS A 66 -13.73 -7.63 -0.33
N HIS A 67 -13.76 -7.85 -1.64
CA HIS A 67 -14.66 -7.14 -2.55
C HIS A 67 -15.43 -8.16 -3.40
N PRO A 68 -16.71 -7.93 -3.77
CA PRO A 68 -17.48 -8.88 -4.58
C PRO A 68 -16.83 -9.26 -5.92
N LYS A 69 -16.05 -8.36 -6.52
CA LYS A 69 -15.32 -8.59 -7.77
C LYS A 69 -13.96 -9.28 -7.59
N GLY A 70 -13.54 -9.58 -6.34
CA GLY A 70 -12.28 -10.28 -6.01
C GLY A 70 -11.51 -9.65 -4.86
N ASN A 71 -10.71 -10.45 -4.17
CA ASN A 71 -9.91 -10.01 -3.02
C ASN A 71 -8.67 -9.23 -3.46
N VAL A 72 -8.37 -8.15 -2.75
CA VAL A 72 -7.15 -7.34 -2.91
C VAL A 72 -6.30 -7.51 -1.67
N LEU A 73 -5.02 -7.80 -1.85
CA LEU A 73 -4.00 -7.74 -0.81
C LEU A 73 -3.21 -6.46 -1.01
N PHE A 74 -3.12 -5.61 0.01
CA PHE A 74 -2.27 -4.40 0.01
C PHE A 74 -1.08 -4.63 0.92
N ASP A 75 0.11 -4.62 0.34
CA ASP A 75 1.40 -5.06 0.87
C ASP A 75 1.43 -6.56 1.24
N THR A 76 2.61 -7.12 1.39
CA THR A 76 2.81 -8.56 1.65
C THR A 76 3.64 -8.84 2.91
N GLY A 77 3.97 -7.81 3.67
CA GLY A 77 4.69 -7.92 4.93
C GLY A 77 6.12 -8.44 4.81
N ASN A 78 6.71 -8.80 5.95
CA ASN A 78 8.02 -9.43 6.02
C ASN A 78 8.03 -10.80 5.34
N ASN A 79 9.15 -11.16 4.71
CA ASN A 79 9.29 -12.48 4.09
C ASN A 79 9.30 -13.59 5.14
N ASP A 80 8.49 -14.64 4.93
CA ASP A 80 8.38 -15.78 5.85
C ASP A 80 9.69 -16.56 6.03
N LYS A 81 10.65 -16.44 5.10
CA LYS A 81 12.00 -17.02 5.25
C LYS A 81 12.75 -16.44 6.45
N THR A 82 12.44 -15.20 6.82
CA THR A 82 13.07 -14.53 7.97
C THR A 82 12.71 -15.16 9.30
N ILE A 83 11.62 -15.92 9.38
CA ILE A 83 11.23 -16.70 10.57
C ILE A 83 12.33 -17.70 10.95
N GLN A 84 12.96 -18.30 9.95
CA GLN A 84 14.02 -19.29 10.18
C GLN A 84 15.36 -18.60 10.42
N ASN A 85 15.72 -17.65 9.60
CA ASN A 85 17.00 -16.92 9.68
C ASN A 85 16.91 -15.60 8.93
N ALA A 86 16.67 -14.51 9.65
CA ALA A 86 16.62 -13.17 9.06
C ALA A 86 17.96 -12.75 8.43
N GLU A 87 19.08 -13.11 9.04
CA GLU A 87 20.42 -12.75 8.52
C GLU A 87 20.73 -13.47 7.20
N ALA A 88 20.32 -14.72 7.06
CA ALA A 88 20.48 -15.46 5.81
C ALA A 88 19.65 -14.87 4.67
N HIS A 89 18.52 -14.22 4.96
CA HIS A 89 17.63 -13.67 3.95
C HIS A 89 17.86 -12.18 3.67
N TRP A 90 18.03 -11.37 4.72
CA TRP A 90 18.22 -9.92 4.63
C TRP A 90 19.72 -9.49 4.61
N GLY A 91 20.62 -10.45 4.88
CA GLY A 91 22.05 -10.14 5.01
C GLY A 91 22.33 -9.13 6.12
N PRO A 92 23.22 -8.15 5.88
CA PRO A 92 23.59 -7.14 6.89
C PRO A 92 22.43 -6.30 7.40
N LEU A 93 21.35 -6.14 6.63
CA LEU A 93 20.17 -5.38 7.03
C LEU A 93 19.46 -5.97 8.26
N ALA A 94 19.54 -7.28 8.45
CA ALA A 94 18.95 -7.95 9.62
C ALA A 94 19.45 -7.39 10.97
N LYS A 95 20.67 -6.85 11.01
CA LYS A 95 21.26 -6.25 12.22
C LYS A 95 20.66 -4.88 12.53
N GLY A 96 20.16 -4.17 11.52
CA GLY A 96 19.56 -2.84 11.68
C GLY A 96 18.06 -2.89 12.02
N PHE A 97 17.43 -4.03 11.71
CA PHE A 97 16.00 -4.23 11.96
C PHE A 97 15.80 -5.39 12.93
N GLY A 98 15.63 -5.11 14.20
CA GLY A 98 15.28 -6.13 15.20
C GLY A 98 13.94 -6.76 14.86
N LEU A 99 13.95 -7.91 14.16
CA LEU A 99 12.73 -8.60 13.73
C LEU A 99 12.17 -9.48 14.84
N LYS A 100 10.86 -9.38 15.11
CA LYS A 100 10.08 -10.41 15.83
C LYS A 100 9.02 -10.98 14.90
N MET A 101 9.21 -12.20 14.47
CA MET A 101 8.30 -12.93 13.62
C MET A 101 8.30 -14.42 13.99
N THR A 102 7.13 -15.02 14.06
CA THR A 102 6.91 -16.44 14.37
C THR A 102 6.20 -17.13 13.20
N PRO A 103 6.14 -18.45 13.14
CA PRO A 103 5.34 -19.15 12.14
C PRO A 103 3.85 -18.75 12.11
N ALA A 104 3.31 -18.27 13.23
CA ALA A 104 1.94 -17.76 13.29
C ALA A 104 1.74 -16.44 12.54
N ASP A 105 2.83 -15.70 12.28
CA ASP A 105 2.82 -14.41 11.59
C ASP A 105 3.00 -14.57 10.07
N ALA A 106 3.28 -15.80 9.59
CA ALA A 106 3.41 -16.06 8.16
C ALA A 106 2.14 -15.65 7.40
N ILE A 107 2.33 -15.02 6.22
CA ILE A 107 1.24 -14.36 5.50
C ILE A 107 0.09 -15.31 5.12
N ASP A 108 0.39 -16.54 4.71
CA ASP A 108 -0.60 -17.56 4.39
C ASP A 108 -1.36 -18.05 5.63
N VAL A 109 -0.70 -18.16 6.78
CA VAL A 109 -1.35 -18.44 8.06
C VAL A 109 -2.28 -17.31 8.47
N GLN A 110 -1.83 -16.08 8.33
CA GLN A 110 -2.63 -14.89 8.69
C GLN A 110 -3.89 -14.77 7.82
N ILE A 111 -3.79 -14.84 6.49
CA ILE A 111 -4.98 -14.78 5.62
C ILE A 111 -5.88 -16.01 5.78
N GLY A 112 -5.32 -17.15 6.21
CA GLY A 112 -6.05 -18.37 6.57
C GLY A 112 -7.06 -18.14 7.70
N LYS A 113 -6.81 -17.19 8.61
CA LYS A 113 -7.73 -16.83 9.72
C LYS A 113 -9.08 -16.27 9.22
N ILE A 114 -9.14 -15.78 8.00
CA ILE A 114 -10.37 -15.31 7.35
C ILE A 114 -10.85 -16.22 6.22
N GLY A 115 -10.32 -17.47 6.20
CA GLY A 115 -10.71 -18.51 5.25
C GLY A 115 -10.15 -18.31 3.84
N LEU A 116 -9.07 -17.54 3.67
CA LEU A 116 -8.41 -17.33 2.40
C LEU A 116 -7.08 -18.06 2.32
N LYS A 117 -6.67 -18.37 1.10
CA LYS A 117 -5.34 -18.87 0.72
C LYS A 117 -4.76 -17.98 -0.38
N PRO A 118 -3.44 -18.02 -0.63
CA PRO A 118 -2.82 -17.17 -1.64
C PRO A 118 -3.49 -17.20 -3.02
N ALA A 119 -4.04 -18.35 -3.41
CA ALA A 119 -4.73 -18.50 -4.69
C ALA A 119 -6.08 -17.76 -4.79
N ASP A 120 -6.64 -17.28 -3.67
CA ASP A 120 -7.91 -16.55 -3.61
C ASP A 120 -7.70 -15.03 -3.71
N ILE A 121 -6.45 -14.58 -3.73
CA ILE A 121 -6.09 -13.18 -3.94
C ILE A 121 -6.09 -12.90 -5.44
N LYS A 122 -6.92 -11.94 -5.86
CA LYS A 122 -7.03 -11.52 -7.27
C LYS A 122 -6.00 -10.46 -7.63
N TYR A 123 -5.81 -9.48 -6.73
CA TYR A 123 -4.86 -8.40 -6.90
C TYR A 123 -3.92 -8.31 -5.69
N VAL A 124 -2.64 -8.14 -5.95
CA VAL A 124 -1.65 -7.72 -4.96
C VAL A 124 -1.22 -6.31 -5.31
N VAL A 125 -1.47 -5.38 -4.40
CA VAL A 125 -1.02 -3.99 -4.51
C VAL A 125 0.21 -3.83 -3.64
N LEU A 126 1.27 -3.27 -4.18
CA LEU A 126 2.46 -2.94 -3.40
C LEU A 126 2.48 -1.43 -3.17
N GLY A 127 2.33 -1.03 -1.91
CA GLY A 127 2.48 0.36 -1.50
C GLY A 127 3.88 0.86 -1.87
N HIS A 128 4.88 0.02 -1.65
CA HIS A 128 6.24 0.06 -2.19
C HIS A 128 6.90 -1.32 -2.01
N MET A 129 8.19 -1.48 -2.37
CA MET A 129 8.81 -2.80 -2.43
C MET A 129 9.97 -3.00 -1.44
N HIS A 130 10.00 -2.27 -0.31
CA HIS A 130 10.93 -2.56 0.76
C HIS A 130 10.65 -3.92 1.42
N LEU A 131 11.63 -4.42 2.15
CA LEU A 131 11.68 -5.78 2.72
C LEU A 131 10.47 -6.18 3.57
N ASP A 132 9.80 -5.23 4.16
CA ASP A 132 8.64 -5.41 5.05
C ASP A 132 7.29 -5.10 4.37
N HIS A 133 7.31 -4.74 3.08
CA HIS A 133 6.11 -4.54 2.24
C HIS A 133 6.04 -5.52 1.08
N GLY A 134 7.19 -5.77 0.43
CA GLY A 134 7.32 -6.69 -0.71
C GLY A 134 7.76 -8.11 -0.35
N GLY A 135 7.88 -8.46 0.93
CA GLY A 135 8.57 -9.67 1.36
C GLY A 135 8.03 -11.00 0.81
N ASN A 136 6.71 -11.10 0.64
CA ASN A 136 6.06 -12.37 0.24
C ASN A 136 5.40 -12.34 -1.15
N VAL A 137 5.77 -11.41 -2.05
CA VAL A 137 5.14 -11.31 -3.38
C VAL A 137 5.13 -12.63 -4.13
N CYS A 138 6.18 -13.43 -4.03
CA CYS A 138 6.29 -14.69 -4.75
C CYS A 138 5.35 -15.81 -4.26
N LYS A 139 4.61 -15.60 -3.17
CA LYS A 139 3.57 -16.53 -2.70
C LYS A 139 2.24 -16.40 -3.45
N PHE A 140 2.07 -15.38 -4.30
CA PHE A 140 0.79 -15.08 -4.97
C PHE A 140 0.84 -15.24 -6.50
N PRO A 141 1.16 -16.45 -7.03
CA PRO A 141 1.41 -16.65 -8.47
C PRO A 141 0.15 -16.50 -9.34
N LYS A 142 -1.04 -16.48 -8.75
CA LYS A 142 -2.32 -16.31 -9.46
C LYS A 142 -2.83 -14.88 -9.47
N ALA A 143 -2.27 -14.03 -8.64
CA ALA A 143 -2.67 -12.62 -8.55
C ALA A 143 -2.12 -11.81 -9.72
N THR A 144 -2.82 -10.72 -10.03
CA THR A 144 -2.25 -9.62 -10.82
C THR A 144 -1.65 -8.59 -9.88
N PHE A 145 -0.37 -8.27 -10.06
CA PHE A 145 0.33 -7.28 -9.25
C PHE A 145 0.07 -5.88 -9.80
N LEU A 146 -0.34 -4.97 -8.93
CA LEU A 146 -0.57 -3.56 -9.23
C LEU A 146 0.51 -2.74 -8.56
N VAL A 147 1.50 -2.31 -9.32
CA VAL A 147 2.68 -1.60 -8.82
C VAL A 147 3.05 -0.45 -9.74
N GLN A 148 3.50 0.66 -9.18
CA GLN A 148 3.97 1.78 -10.01
C GLN A 148 5.23 1.36 -10.78
N LYS A 149 5.30 1.70 -12.06
CA LYS A 149 6.45 1.39 -12.93
C LYS A 149 7.76 1.95 -12.39
N THR A 150 7.70 3.13 -11.78
CA THR A 150 8.85 3.75 -11.13
C THR A 150 9.33 2.95 -9.91
N GLU A 151 8.41 2.30 -9.17
CA GLU A 151 8.79 1.43 -8.05
C GLU A 151 9.51 0.18 -8.53
N MET A 152 8.98 -0.49 -9.55
CA MET A 152 9.63 -1.65 -10.17
C MET A 152 11.03 -1.31 -10.69
N LYS A 153 11.16 -0.17 -11.37
CA LYS A 153 12.46 0.31 -11.86
C LYS A 153 13.43 0.53 -10.70
N ASN A 154 12.98 1.21 -9.63
CA ASN A 154 13.82 1.51 -8.48
C ASN A 154 14.20 0.25 -7.69
N ALA A 155 13.29 -0.69 -7.50
CA ALA A 155 13.57 -1.96 -6.82
C ALA A 155 14.55 -2.83 -7.60
N ALA A 156 14.50 -2.81 -8.94
CA ALA A 156 15.41 -3.56 -9.81
C ALA A 156 16.78 -2.88 -9.95
N TRP A 157 16.81 -1.55 -9.94
CA TRP A 157 18.01 -0.74 -10.16
C TRP A 157 17.92 0.54 -9.32
N PRO A 158 18.15 0.43 -8.00
CA PRO A 158 18.01 1.59 -7.11
C PRO A 158 19.07 2.66 -7.45
N GLU A 159 18.64 3.90 -7.42
CA GLU A 159 19.55 5.03 -7.61
C GLU A 159 20.55 5.11 -6.43
N PRO A 160 21.80 5.50 -6.68
CA PRO A 160 22.78 5.68 -5.61
C PRO A 160 22.24 6.60 -4.49
N GLY A 161 22.31 6.15 -3.24
CA GLY A 161 21.79 6.87 -2.08
C GLY A 161 20.31 6.65 -1.81
N THR A 162 19.54 6.03 -2.70
CA THR A 162 18.13 5.63 -2.50
C THR A 162 17.96 4.12 -2.43
N ALA A 163 19.07 3.37 -2.44
CA ALA A 163 19.09 1.92 -2.26
C ALA A 163 18.62 1.59 -0.84
N GLY A 164 17.32 1.81 -0.58
CA GLY A 164 16.66 1.42 0.64
C GLY A 164 16.69 -0.09 0.83
N PRO A 165 15.98 -0.62 1.80
CA PRO A 165 15.99 -2.03 2.14
C PRO A 165 15.22 -2.89 1.13
N TYR A 166 15.62 -2.84 -0.14
CA TYR A 166 15.14 -3.75 -1.19
C TYR A 166 15.88 -5.07 -1.12
N ILE A 167 15.14 -6.17 -1.09
CA ILE A 167 15.69 -7.51 -1.12
C ILE A 167 15.45 -8.14 -2.50
N PRO A 168 16.50 -8.29 -3.35
CA PRO A 168 16.31 -8.82 -4.71
C PRO A 168 15.60 -10.17 -4.76
N GLY A 169 15.81 -11.02 -3.73
CA GLY A 169 15.19 -12.34 -3.64
C GLY A 169 13.68 -12.30 -3.40
N ASP A 170 13.15 -11.22 -2.78
CA ASP A 170 11.72 -11.07 -2.49
C ASP A 170 10.91 -10.85 -3.76
N VAL A 171 11.48 -10.13 -4.71
CA VAL A 171 10.82 -9.70 -5.95
C VAL A 171 11.32 -10.45 -7.19
N ALA A 172 12.14 -11.48 -7.01
CA ALA A 172 12.74 -12.23 -8.10
C ALA A 172 11.69 -12.82 -9.07
N CYS A 173 10.54 -13.25 -8.56
CA CYS A 173 9.45 -13.78 -9.39
C CYS A 173 8.79 -12.73 -10.31
N LEU A 174 8.89 -11.44 -9.97
CA LEU A 174 8.34 -10.35 -10.79
C LEU A 174 9.30 -9.89 -11.87
N ARG A 175 10.59 -10.25 -11.79
CA ARG A 175 11.61 -9.77 -12.73
C ARG A 175 11.49 -10.31 -14.14
N ASN A 176 10.68 -11.36 -14.36
CA ASN A 176 10.40 -11.81 -15.72
C ASN A 176 9.74 -10.71 -16.58
N GLU A 177 9.02 -9.76 -15.98
CA GLU A 177 8.52 -8.57 -16.67
C GLU A 177 9.65 -7.60 -17.08
N LEU A 178 10.83 -7.76 -16.49
CA LEU A 178 12.06 -7.04 -16.84
C LEU A 178 12.94 -7.82 -17.85
N GLY A 179 12.41 -8.90 -18.44
CA GLY A 179 13.09 -9.70 -19.45
C GLY A 179 13.88 -10.89 -18.94
N GLU A 180 13.84 -11.19 -17.64
CA GLU A 180 14.46 -12.41 -17.09
C GLU A 180 13.56 -13.63 -17.30
N SER A 181 14.13 -14.75 -17.73
CA SER A 181 13.40 -16.02 -17.91
C SER A 181 13.19 -16.71 -16.56
N LEU A 182 12.00 -16.56 -15.99
CA LEU A 182 11.58 -17.34 -14.83
C LEU A 182 10.54 -18.39 -15.22
N PRO A 183 10.51 -19.56 -14.55
CA PRO A 183 9.61 -20.66 -14.91
C PRO A 183 8.13 -20.35 -14.72
N ASN A 184 7.78 -19.38 -13.90
CA ASN A 184 6.40 -18.96 -13.66
C ASN A 184 6.24 -17.49 -14.04
N LYS A 185 5.33 -17.24 -14.98
CA LYS A 185 4.99 -15.87 -15.37
C LYS A 185 3.96 -15.30 -14.41
N PHE A 186 4.41 -14.39 -13.56
CA PHE A 186 3.52 -13.56 -12.74
C PHE A 186 2.88 -12.49 -13.61
N LYS A 187 1.61 -12.20 -13.38
CA LYS A 187 0.92 -11.09 -14.04
C LYS A 187 1.20 -9.81 -13.29
N MET A 188 1.63 -8.77 -13.99
CA MET A 188 1.92 -7.47 -13.40
C MET A 188 1.41 -6.36 -14.32
N ASP A 189 0.58 -5.49 -13.77
CA ASP A 189 0.17 -4.23 -14.38
C ASP A 189 1.04 -3.12 -13.79
N GLN A 190 1.99 -2.64 -14.57
CA GLN A 190 2.84 -1.52 -14.20
C GLN A 190 2.06 -0.22 -14.39
N LEU A 191 1.74 0.44 -13.27
CA LEU A 191 0.93 1.62 -13.25
C LEU A 191 1.77 2.89 -13.51
N GLU A 192 1.17 3.87 -14.16
CA GLU A 192 1.67 5.24 -14.29
C GLU A 192 0.59 6.21 -13.81
N GLY A 193 0.49 6.39 -12.47
CA GLY A 193 -0.52 7.23 -11.85
C GLY A 193 -1.59 6.46 -11.08
N ASP A 194 -2.76 7.08 -10.93
CA ASP A 194 -3.86 6.57 -10.13
C ASP A 194 -4.64 5.45 -10.85
N LEU A 195 -5.24 4.54 -10.09
CA LEU A 195 -6.09 3.47 -10.63
C LEU A 195 -7.30 3.22 -9.74
N ASP A 196 -8.50 3.22 -10.30
CA ASP A 196 -9.68 2.61 -9.68
C ASP A 196 -9.67 1.10 -9.99
N VAL A 197 -9.35 0.28 -8.97
CA VAL A 197 -9.13 -1.17 -9.13
C VAL A 197 -10.33 -1.91 -9.71
N PHE A 198 -11.54 -1.46 -9.39
CA PHE A 198 -12.79 -2.12 -9.80
C PHE A 198 -13.67 -1.26 -10.70
N GLY A 199 -13.30 0.02 -10.93
CA GLY A 199 -14.08 0.96 -11.73
C GLY A 199 -15.37 1.43 -11.04
N ASP A 200 -15.46 1.32 -9.71
CA ASP A 200 -16.66 1.68 -8.94
C ASP A 200 -16.37 2.65 -7.79
N GLY A 201 -15.15 3.18 -7.72
CA GLY A 201 -14.72 4.14 -6.72
C GLY A 201 -14.49 3.57 -5.33
N SER A 202 -14.65 2.26 -5.13
CA SER A 202 -14.53 1.64 -3.81
C SER A 202 -13.08 1.40 -3.37
N VAL A 203 -12.16 1.14 -4.31
CA VAL A 203 -10.73 0.95 -4.06
C VAL A 203 -9.94 1.72 -5.10
N ILE A 204 -9.36 2.84 -4.70
CA ILE A 204 -8.59 3.72 -5.58
C ILE A 204 -7.13 3.73 -5.13
N LEU A 205 -6.23 3.31 -5.98
CA LEU A 205 -4.80 3.47 -5.79
C LEU A 205 -4.39 4.88 -6.18
N LYS A 206 -3.62 5.52 -5.33
CA LYS A 206 -3.09 6.87 -5.52
C LYS A 206 -1.57 6.78 -5.65
N SER A 207 -1.05 7.09 -6.82
CA SER A 207 0.40 7.25 -7.01
C SER A 207 0.90 8.36 -6.11
N TRP A 208 1.86 8.04 -5.26
CA TRP A 208 2.35 9.00 -4.27
C TRP A 208 3.86 8.87 -4.05
N PRO A 209 4.70 9.41 -4.94
CA PRO A 209 6.15 9.36 -4.79
C PRO A 209 6.60 10.28 -3.64
N GLY A 210 6.64 9.69 -2.44
CA GLY A 210 7.03 10.34 -1.19
C GLY A 210 8.15 9.56 -0.50
N HIS A 211 7.82 8.40 0.04
CA HIS A 211 8.78 7.52 0.71
C HIS A 211 9.75 6.87 -0.28
N THR A 212 9.24 6.32 -1.38
CA THR A 212 10.02 5.84 -2.52
C THR A 212 9.59 6.51 -3.82
N PRO A 213 10.36 6.40 -4.93
CA PRO A 213 10.00 6.99 -6.22
C PRO A 213 8.67 6.52 -6.79
N GLY A 214 8.24 5.33 -6.43
CA GLY A 214 7.00 4.72 -6.91
C GLY A 214 6.05 4.30 -5.80
N SER A 215 6.19 4.85 -4.59
CA SER A 215 5.23 4.56 -3.51
C SER A 215 3.81 4.99 -3.88
N GLN A 216 2.83 4.26 -3.35
CA GLN A 216 1.41 4.52 -3.55
C GLN A 216 0.61 4.26 -2.28
N MET A 217 -0.54 4.91 -2.19
CA MET A 217 -1.53 4.72 -1.14
C MET A 217 -2.80 4.11 -1.72
N ALA A 218 -3.69 3.59 -0.87
CA ALA A 218 -5.02 3.18 -1.31
C ALA A 218 -6.11 3.92 -0.52
N VAL A 219 -7.10 4.45 -1.24
CA VAL A 219 -8.35 4.97 -0.66
C VAL A 219 -9.40 3.88 -0.79
N VAL A 220 -9.86 3.37 0.35
CA VAL A 220 -10.84 2.29 0.44
C VAL A 220 -12.13 2.86 1.01
N ARG A 221 -13.24 2.75 0.28
CA ARG A 221 -14.57 3.17 0.75
C ARG A 221 -15.36 1.95 1.16
N LEU A 222 -15.72 1.90 2.43
CA LEU A 222 -16.45 0.79 3.06
C LEU A 222 -17.90 1.18 3.35
N PRO A 223 -18.83 0.22 3.28
CA PRO A 223 -20.28 0.53 3.43
C PRO A 223 -20.67 1.14 4.78
N LYS A 224 -20.00 0.75 5.86
CA LYS A 224 -20.31 1.19 7.23
C LYS A 224 -19.22 2.07 7.84
N THR A 225 -17.97 1.70 7.65
CA THR A 225 -16.83 2.44 8.21
C THR A 225 -16.58 3.76 7.49
N GLY A 226 -17.01 3.88 6.21
CA GLY A 226 -16.72 5.04 5.38
C GLY A 226 -15.33 4.94 4.73
N THR A 227 -14.68 6.07 4.51
CA THR A 227 -13.42 6.16 3.80
C THR A 227 -12.23 5.88 4.71
N VAL A 228 -11.36 4.99 4.28
CA VAL A 228 -10.09 4.64 4.94
C VAL A 228 -8.95 4.80 3.96
N VAL A 229 -7.88 5.49 4.36
CA VAL A 229 -6.65 5.62 3.56
C VAL A 229 -5.61 4.66 4.11
N LEU A 230 -5.13 3.73 3.29
CA LEU A 230 -3.97 2.89 3.58
C LEU A 230 -2.74 3.61 3.06
N THR A 231 -1.86 4.04 3.95
CA THR A 231 -0.81 5.01 3.60
C THR A 231 0.49 4.38 3.16
N SER A 232 0.70 3.07 3.43
CA SER A 232 2.04 2.48 3.39
C SER A 232 3.01 3.41 4.16
N ASP A 233 4.27 3.55 3.76
CA ASP A 233 5.28 4.34 4.46
C ASP A 233 5.32 5.82 4.07
N ASN A 234 4.35 6.30 3.30
CA ASN A 234 4.16 7.75 3.19
C ASN A 234 3.74 8.39 4.53
N VAL A 235 3.28 7.55 5.50
CA VAL A 235 3.01 7.94 6.89
C VAL A 235 3.40 6.80 7.81
N TYR A 236 4.27 7.05 8.78
CA TYR A 236 4.68 6.06 9.78
C TYR A 236 3.77 6.03 11.00
N PHE A 237 3.42 7.19 11.54
CA PHE A 237 2.57 7.36 12.72
C PHE A 237 1.48 8.39 12.48
N SER A 238 0.37 8.26 13.17
CA SER A 238 -0.71 9.25 13.15
C SER A 238 -0.20 10.65 13.54
N GLU A 239 0.79 10.72 14.41
CA GLU A 239 1.44 11.95 14.85
C GLU A 239 2.18 12.69 13.73
N ASN A 240 2.71 11.97 12.70
CA ASN A 240 3.34 12.60 11.55
C ASN A 240 2.35 13.51 10.82
N VAL A 241 1.11 13.04 10.61
CA VAL A 241 0.06 13.81 9.92
C VAL A 241 -0.40 15.00 10.76
N THR A 242 -0.63 14.79 12.05
CA THR A 242 -1.20 15.84 12.91
C THR A 242 -0.24 16.98 13.21
N LYS A 243 1.07 16.71 13.21
CA LYS A 243 2.12 17.66 13.57
C LYS A 243 3.06 18.03 12.42
N ASN A 244 2.81 17.52 11.18
CA ASN A 244 3.70 17.68 10.02
C ASN A 244 5.15 17.24 10.29
N LEU A 245 5.33 16.10 10.95
CA LEU A 245 6.64 15.58 11.29
C LEU A 245 7.11 14.60 10.20
N LEU A 246 8.15 14.97 9.47
CA LEU A 246 8.77 14.12 8.46
C LEU A 246 9.55 12.96 9.10
N PRO A 247 9.75 11.84 8.42
CA PRO A 247 10.79 10.88 8.78
C PRO A 247 12.18 11.47 8.49
N ASP A 248 13.22 10.75 8.90
CA ASP A 248 14.60 11.06 8.51
C ASP A 248 14.72 11.12 6.98
N VAL A 249 15.62 11.95 6.48
CA VAL A 249 15.83 12.17 5.04
C VAL A 249 16.23 10.89 4.31
N SER A 250 16.84 9.92 4.99
CA SER A 250 17.16 8.61 4.42
C SER A 250 15.93 7.74 4.11
N LEU A 251 14.76 8.11 4.67
CA LEU A 251 13.47 7.45 4.47
C LEU A 251 12.47 8.34 3.69
N ALA A 252 12.94 9.42 3.11
CA ALA A 252 12.11 10.38 2.38
C ALA A 252 12.71 10.66 1.00
N TYR A 253 12.33 9.88 0.00
CA TYR A 253 12.72 10.17 -1.39
C TYR A 253 12.28 11.59 -1.80
N ASN A 254 11.06 11.97 -1.44
CA ASN A 254 10.51 13.29 -1.70
C ASN A 254 9.79 13.83 -0.45
N PRO A 255 10.49 14.61 0.40
CA PRO A 255 9.88 15.18 1.61
C PRO A 255 8.64 16.02 1.35
N THR A 256 8.61 16.79 0.26
CA THR A 256 7.43 17.56 -0.15
C THR A 256 6.27 16.62 -0.52
N GLY A 257 6.55 15.51 -1.20
CA GLY A 257 5.56 14.48 -1.50
C GLY A 257 4.94 13.90 -0.22
N ILE A 258 5.75 13.67 0.81
CA ILE A 258 5.27 13.19 2.12
C ILE A 258 4.35 14.24 2.79
N LEU A 259 4.76 15.51 2.82
CA LEU A 259 3.90 16.59 3.37
C LEU A 259 2.58 16.72 2.59
N ASN A 260 2.63 16.57 1.27
CA ASN A 260 1.43 16.56 0.45
C ASN A 260 0.52 15.35 0.75
N ALA A 261 1.10 14.20 1.13
CA ALA A 261 0.30 13.05 1.60
C ALA A 261 -0.44 13.39 2.90
N TYR A 262 0.22 14.05 3.83
CA TYR A 262 -0.43 14.49 5.08
C TYR A 262 -1.58 15.47 4.80
N GLU A 263 -1.36 16.43 3.90
CA GLU A 263 -2.43 17.37 3.51
C GLU A 263 -3.58 16.66 2.80
N TYR A 264 -3.30 15.74 1.89
CA TYR A 264 -4.32 14.95 1.21
C TYR A 264 -5.18 14.16 2.20
N ILE A 265 -4.56 13.54 3.22
CA ILE A 265 -5.27 12.83 4.29
C ILE A 265 -6.18 13.79 5.05
N ARG A 266 -5.69 14.98 5.47
CA ARG A 266 -6.50 16.01 6.15
C ARG A 266 -7.68 16.48 5.30
N VAL A 267 -7.48 16.66 4.00
CA VAL A 267 -8.56 17.00 3.06
C VAL A 267 -9.63 15.92 3.03
N LEU A 268 -9.25 14.65 2.98
CA LEU A 268 -10.21 13.54 3.02
C LEU A 268 -10.90 13.42 4.39
N GLN A 269 -10.19 13.67 5.50
CA GLN A 269 -10.79 13.78 6.82
C GLN A 269 -11.87 14.86 6.88
N GLY A 270 -11.58 16.03 6.33
CA GLY A 270 -12.52 17.14 6.31
C GLY A 270 -13.72 16.94 5.37
N ARG A 271 -13.52 16.26 4.23
CA ARG A 271 -14.55 16.09 3.19
C ARG A 271 -15.39 14.84 3.33
N GLU A 272 -14.75 13.74 3.72
CA GLU A 272 -15.35 12.39 3.73
C GLU A 272 -15.37 11.77 5.13
N ASN A 273 -14.97 12.50 6.17
CA ASN A 273 -14.72 11.97 7.52
C ASN A 273 -13.81 10.73 7.48
N ALA A 274 -12.79 10.76 6.62
CA ALA A 274 -11.92 9.63 6.39
C ALA A 274 -11.06 9.33 7.62
N SER A 275 -10.81 8.06 7.87
CA SER A 275 -9.71 7.59 8.71
C SER A 275 -8.51 7.19 7.87
N PHE A 276 -7.36 6.98 8.50
CA PHE A 276 -6.20 6.40 7.82
C PHE A 276 -5.51 5.36 8.69
N MET A 277 -4.77 4.47 8.03
CA MET A 277 -4.02 3.39 8.67
C MET A 277 -2.61 3.38 8.09
N THR A 278 -1.62 3.35 8.97
CA THR A 278 -0.20 3.27 8.62
C THR A 278 0.33 1.86 8.83
N ALA A 279 1.46 1.56 8.22
CA ALA A 279 2.05 0.23 8.36
C ALA A 279 2.61 -0.03 9.76
N HIS A 280 3.06 1.01 10.46
CA HIS A 280 3.90 0.91 11.66
C HIS A 280 3.32 1.63 12.89
N ASP A 281 2.06 2.08 12.84
CA ASP A 281 1.48 2.86 13.94
C ASP A 281 1.37 2.03 15.23
N LEU A 282 1.95 2.56 16.31
CA LEU A 282 2.03 1.90 17.61
C LEU A 282 0.67 1.83 18.31
N ASP A 283 -0.24 2.74 17.99
CA ASP A 283 -1.56 2.85 18.61
C ASP A 283 -2.70 2.44 17.65
N GLY A 284 -2.35 2.08 16.40
CA GLY A 284 -3.29 1.79 15.33
C GLY A 284 -3.84 0.36 15.34
N PRO A 285 -4.73 0.06 14.38
CA PRO A 285 -5.32 -1.28 14.20
C PRO A 285 -4.28 -2.39 13.97
N ALA A 286 -3.16 -2.08 13.34
CA ALA A 286 -2.07 -3.02 13.11
C ALA A 286 -1.44 -3.50 14.42
N ASN A 287 -1.18 -2.59 15.37
CA ASN A 287 -0.67 -2.98 16.68
C ASN A 287 -1.70 -3.78 17.47
N LYS A 288 -2.98 -3.45 17.37
CA LYS A 288 -4.04 -4.24 17.98
C LYS A 288 -4.10 -5.65 17.40
N ALA A 289 -3.98 -5.81 16.08
CA ALA A 289 -3.91 -7.12 15.42
C ALA A 289 -2.70 -7.94 15.92
N ARG A 290 -1.54 -7.29 16.08
CA ARG A 290 -0.34 -7.89 16.66
C ARG A 290 -0.57 -8.39 18.09
N MET A 291 -1.13 -7.55 18.95
CA MET A 291 -1.33 -7.89 20.37
C MET A 291 -2.39 -8.97 20.58
N THR A 292 -3.42 -9.00 19.76
CA THR A 292 -4.53 -9.97 19.88
C THR A 292 -4.30 -11.24 19.06
N HIS A 293 -3.26 -11.28 18.23
CA HIS A 293 -3.02 -12.35 17.24
C HIS A 293 -4.23 -12.63 16.35
N ALA A 294 -5.08 -11.63 16.13
CA ALA A 294 -6.28 -11.71 15.32
C ALA A 294 -6.41 -10.48 14.40
N PRO A 295 -6.90 -10.65 13.16
CA PRO A 295 -7.10 -9.53 12.29
C PRO A 295 -8.15 -8.57 12.87
N GLN A 296 -7.93 -7.27 12.68
CA GLN A 296 -8.97 -6.27 12.91
C GLN A 296 -9.83 -6.14 11.64
N VAL A 297 -11.14 -5.96 11.80
CA VAL A 297 -12.07 -5.93 10.67
C VAL A 297 -12.88 -4.64 10.67
N PHE A 298 -13.07 -4.09 9.47
CA PHE A 298 -13.83 -2.88 9.17
C PHE A 298 -14.81 -3.16 8.03
N GLU A 299 -16.04 -2.65 8.12
CA GLU A 299 -17.16 -2.92 7.17
C GLU A 299 -17.70 -1.65 6.51
#